data_c323d4e83399bb444885ef47b3e7c033
#
_entry.id   c323d4e83399bb444885ef47b3e7c033
#
_cell.length_a   1.000
_cell.length_b   1.000
_cell.length_c   1.000
_cell.angle_alpha   90.00
_cell.angle_beta   90.00
_cell.angle_gamma   90.00
#
_symmetry.space_group_name_H-M   'P 1'
#
loop_
_entity.id
_entity.type
_entity.pdbx_description
1 polymer ?
#
loop_
_entity_poly.entity_id
_entity_poly.type
_entity_poly.pdbx_seq_one_letter_code
_entity_poly.pdbx_strand_id
1 'polypeptide(L)'
;MVSIAGSKKLKRQMAPLFWGISRKDKRFVVTVKPGGHKKNISIPTAIFVRDTLKLVNTLREAKSVIYGGKIKVDGTVRKSIHHGLGLMDVVEMEGVSDVYRLVPKDLTVLKPIKINESEKTKKLLKVTRKVTIKDKKTQLGFHDGRTIISDVKVNVGDTCAVQIPETKILDVIKLEKGTQVIVTSGVNVGRMGKVVEIKEGTFVLPKRALVDIGQRQIEIPTDLIMAVGMDKPVIQIQ
;
A
#
# COMPACT_ATOMS: atom_id res chain seq x y z
N MET A 1 8.79 -9.96 35.86
CA MET A 1 9.04 -10.39 34.46
C MET A 1 8.77 -9.22 33.52
N VAL A 2 9.78 -8.75 32.85
CA VAL A 2 9.64 -7.72 31.81
C VAL A 2 9.01 -8.39 30.59
N SER A 3 7.85 -7.90 30.13
CA SER A 3 7.21 -8.41 28.92
C SER A 3 8.04 -7.98 27.71
N ILE A 4 8.69 -8.94 27.06
CA ILE A 4 9.48 -8.74 25.83
C ILE A 4 8.57 -8.38 24.64
N ALA A 5 7.28 -8.75 24.69
CA ALA A 5 6.29 -8.38 23.69
C ALA A 5 5.69 -7.01 24.02
N GLY A 6 5.75 -6.07 23.09
CA GLY A 6 5.10 -4.77 23.21
C GLY A 6 3.60 -4.87 23.49
N SER A 7 2.98 -3.77 23.88
CA SER A 7 1.56 -3.72 24.23
C SER A 7 0.67 -4.27 23.11
N LYS A 8 -0.14 -5.29 23.41
CA LYS A 8 -1.13 -5.87 22.49
C LYS A 8 -2.32 -4.92 22.23
N LYS A 9 -2.48 -3.87 23.04
CA LYS A 9 -3.57 -2.89 22.96
C LYS A 9 -3.02 -1.55 22.44
N LEU A 10 -3.69 -0.96 21.46
CA LEU A 10 -3.38 0.35 20.95
C LEU A 10 -4.28 1.40 21.59
N LYS A 11 -3.70 2.37 22.28
CA LYS A 11 -4.45 3.56 22.74
C LYS A 11 -4.85 4.38 21.53
N ARG A 12 -6.09 4.87 21.48
CA ARG A 12 -6.63 5.63 20.35
C ARG A 12 -5.82 6.89 20.03
N GLN A 13 -5.27 7.54 21.03
CA GLN A 13 -4.38 8.71 20.88
C GLN A 13 -3.09 8.40 20.12
N MET A 14 -2.61 7.15 20.19
CA MET A 14 -1.39 6.68 19.51
C MET A 14 -1.66 6.09 18.12
N ALA A 15 -2.90 6.14 17.66
CA ALA A 15 -3.24 5.68 16.31
C ALA A 15 -2.66 6.62 15.26
N PRO A 16 -2.23 6.11 14.08
CA PRO A 16 -1.78 6.93 12.98
C PRO A 16 -2.84 7.99 12.58
N LEU A 17 -2.39 9.20 12.23
CA LEU A 17 -3.28 10.31 11.87
C LEU A 17 -4.16 10.00 10.67
N PHE A 18 -3.60 9.32 9.67
CA PHE A 18 -4.28 9.02 8.42
C PHE A 18 -5.48 8.04 8.55
N TRP A 19 -5.66 7.41 9.73
CA TRP A 19 -6.88 6.61 9.98
C TRP A 19 -8.15 7.46 10.08
N GLY A 20 -8.02 8.78 10.27
CA GLY A 20 -9.17 9.71 10.32
C GLY A 20 -10.14 9.47 11.46
N ILE A 21 -9.72 8.79 12.54
CA ILE A 21 -10.57 8.45 13.68
C ILE A 21 -10.58 9.52 14.75
N SER A 22 -11.74 9.75 15.39
CA SER A 22 -11.85 10.64 16.55
C SER A 22 -10.97 10.12 17.70
N ARG A 23 -10.09 10.97 18.25
CA ARG A 23 -9.12 10.59 19.29
C ARG A 23 -9.71 10.57 20.70
N LYS A 24 -10.79 11.33 20.95
CA LYS A 24 -11.38 11.53 22.27
C LYS A 24 -12.55 10.57 22.58
N ASP A 25 -12.98 9.75 21.61
CA ASP A 25 -14.15 8.88 21.77
C ASP A 25 -13.90 7.74 22.78
N LYS A 26 -13.12 6.73 22.43
CA LYS A 26 -12.85 5.55 23.28
C LYS A 26 -11.36 5.39 23.56
N ARG A 27 -11.02 4.81 24.73
CA ARG A 27 -9.63 4.64 25.15
C ARG A 27 -8.78 3.80 24.19
N PHE A 28 -9.33 2.72 23.65
CA PHE A 28 -8.63 1.77 22.80
C PHE A 28 -9.21 1.71 21.40
N VAL A 29 -8.38 1.29 20.46
CA VAL A 29 -8.73 1.09 19.05
C VAL A 29 -8.18 -0.25 18.57
N VAL A 30 -8.81 -0.82 17.54
CA VAL A 30 -8.32 -2.04 16.89
C VAL A 30 -6.91 -1.78 16.31
N THR A 31 -5.95 -2.61 16.69
CA THR A 31 -4.57 -2.52 16.18
C THR A 31 -4.37 -3.46 15.00
N VAL A 32 -3.46 -3.12 14.12
CA VAL A 32 -2.99 -4.03 13.07
C VAL A 32 -2.11 -5.10 13.70
N LYS A 33 -2.31 -6.37 13.35
CA LYS A 33 -1.39 -7.48 13.64
C LYS A 33 -0.30 -7.57 12.57
N PRO A 34 0.85 -8.19 12.87
CA PRO A 34 1.89 -8.44 11.86
C PRO A 34 1.32 -9.13 10.62
N GLY A 35 1.74 -8.67 9.45
CA GLY A 35 1.26 -9.13 8.14
C GLY A 35 2.10 -8.53 7.03
N GLY A 36 1.56 -8.41 5.84
CA GLY A 36 2.25 -7.90 4.66
C GLY A 36 2.67 -6.44 4.79
N HIS A 37 1.84 -5.61 5.42
CA HIS A 37 2.12 -4.18 5.57
C HIS A 37 2.58 -3.82 6.97
N LYS A 38 3.46 -2.82 7.06
CA LYS A 38 3.90 -2.26 8.35
C LYS A 38 2.74 -1.58 9.07
N LYS A 39 2.66 -1.71 10.39
CA LYS A 39 1.60 -1.13 11.22
C LYS A 39 1.39 0.38 11.00
N ASN A 40 2.47 1.13 10.80
CA ASN A 40 2.42 2.59 10.68
C ASN A 40 1.91 3.10 9.33
N ILE A 41 1.80 2.24 8.32
CA ILE A 41 1.37 2.58 6.96
C ILE A 41 0.18 1.75 6.51
N SER A 42 -0.54 1.11 7.42
CA SER A 42 -1.70 0.26 7.13
C SER A 42 -2.88 0.59 8.02
N ILE A 43 -4.09 0.30 7.54
CA ILE A 43 -5.36 0.49 8.25
C ILE A 43 -5.94 -0.89 8.60
N PRO A 44 -6.35 -1.16 9.85
CA PRO A 44 -7.02 -2.43 10.17
C PRO A 44 -8.37 -2.53 9.47
N THR A 45 -8.71 -3.71 8.96
CA THR A 45 -9.95 -3.97 8.21
C THR A 45 -11.20 -3.46 8.96
N ALA A 46 -11.25 -3.64 10.29
CA ALA A 46 -12.40 -3.18 11.07
C ALA A 46 -12.57 -1.65 11.06
N ILE A 47 -11.48 -0.89 11.08
CA ILE A 47 -11.52 0.58 11.00
C ILE A 47 -11.89 1.01 9.58
N PHE A 48 -11.31 0.34 8.58
CA PHE A 48 -11.61 0.62 7.19
C PHE A 48 -13.11 0.53 6.89
N VAL A 49 -13.78 -0.56 7.30
CA VAL A 49 -15.20 -0.76 7.03
C VAL A 49 -16.08 0.19 7.85
N ARG A 50 -15.72 0.46 9.11
CA ARG A 50 -16.53 1.28 10.02
C ARG A 50 -16.30 2.78 9.86
N ASP A 51 -15.03 3.20 9.92
CA ASP A 51 -14.68 4.63 10.02
C ASP A 51 -14.38 5.24 8.65
N THR A 52 -13.74 4.50 7.75
CA THR A 52 -13.37 5.02 6.42
C THR A 52 -14.53 4.92 5.44
N LEU A 53 -15.15 3.75 5.30
CA LEU A 53 -16.27 3.53 4.38
C LEU A 53 -17.63 3.80 5.01
N LYS A 54 -17.72 3.82 6.36
CA LYS A 54 -18.95 4.05 7.13
C LYS A 54 -20.10 3.10 6.75
N LEU A 55 -19.78 1.86 6.38
CA LEU A 55 -20.78 0.86 6.01
C LEU A 55 -21.44 0.21 7.23
N VAL A 56 -20.79 0.29 8.38
CA VAL A 56 -21.26 -0.20 9.67
C VAL A 56 -20.99 0.82 10.76
N ASN A 57 -21.86 0.87 11.77
CA ASN A 57 -21.75 1.86 12.85
C ASN A 57 -20.93 1.33 14.04
N THR A 58 -21.02 0.06 14.33
CA THR A 58 -20.41 -0.53 15.51
C THR A 58 -19.30 -1.53 15.20
N LEU A 59 -18.39 -1.71 16.17
CA LEU A 59 -17.35 -2.74 16.03
C LEU A 59 -17.94 -4.16 16.02
N ARG A 60 -19.12 -4.37 16.65
CA ARG A 60 -19.80 -5.67 16.68
C ARG A 60 -20.30 -6.04 15.28
N GLU A 61 -20.93 -5.13 14.58
CA GLU A 61 -21.34 -5.29 13.18
C GLU A 61 -20.13 -5.54 12.26
N ALA A 62 -19.06 -4.72 12.41
CA ALA A 62 -17.84 -4.92 11.66
C ALA A 62 -17.24 -6.33 11.86
N LYS A 63 -17.26 -6.85 13.10
CA LYS A 63 -16.84 -8.22 13.40
C LYS A 63 -17.71 -9.25 12.69
N SER A 64 -19.04 -9.08 12.74
CA SER A 64 -19.98 -10.01 12.10
C SER A 64 -19.71 -10.12 10.59
N VAL A 65 -19.54 -8.98 9.90
CA VAL A 65 -19.25 -8.92 8.47
C VAL A 65 -17.90 -9.57 8.15
N ILE A 66 -16.85 -9.24 8.91
CA ILE A 66 -15.48 -9.73 8.65
C ILE A 66 -15.38 -11.22 8.95
N TYR A 67 -15.88 -11.70 10.09
CA TYR A 67 -15.84 -13.11 10.46
C TYR A 67 -16.75 -13.96 9.56
N GLY A 68 -17.85 -13.40 9.06
CA GLY A 68 -18.70 -14.01 8.05
C GLY A 68 -18.01 -14.22 6.70
N GLY A 69 -16.79 -13.69 6.51
CA GLY A 69 -16.01 -13.88 5.28
C GLY A 69 -16.45 -12.99 4.11
N LYS A 70 -17.25 -11.96 4.38
CA LYS A 70 -17.80 -11.07 3.35
C LYS A 70 -16.80 -10.07 2.77
N ILE A 71 -15.54 -10.09 3.23
CA ILE A 71 -14.48 -9.18 2.76
C ILE A 71 -13.38 -9.98 2.10
N LYS A 72 -13.07 -9.60 0.86
CA LYS A 72 -11.93 -10.08 0.11
C LYS A 72 -10.89 -8.96 0.00
N VAL A 73 -9.64 -9.30 0.21
CA VAL A 73 -8.49 -8.42 0.00
C VAL A 73 -7.59 -9.08 -1.01
N ASP A 74 -7.33 -8.41 -2.10
CA ASP A 74 -6.56 -8.95 -3.23
C ASP A 74 -7.11 -10.31 -3.70
N GLY A 75 -8.43 -10.44 -3.83
CA GLY A 75 -9.12 -11.68 -4.23
C GLY A 75 -9.17 -12.77 -3.16
N THR A 76 -8.56 -12.57 -1.96
CA THR A 76 -8.51 -13.55 -0.88
C THR A 76 -9.43 -13.15 0.27
N VAL A 77 -10.30 -14.07 0.74
CA VAL A 77 -11.17 -13.84 1.89
C VAL A 77 -10.35 -13.63 3.16
N ARG A 78 -10.56 -12.50 3.85
CA ARG A 78 -9.88 -12.17 5.11
C ARG A 78 -10.86 -12.11 6.27
N LYS A 79 -10.73 -13.05 7.21
CA LYS A 79 -11.61 -13.17 8.39
C LYS A 79 -11.03 -12.53 9.66
N SER A 80 -10.06 -11.63 9.56
CA SER A 80 -9.44 -10.98 10.72
C SER A 80 -9.71 -9.48 10.75
N ILE A 81 -10.26 -8.99 11.86
CA ILE A 81 -10.45 -7.55 12.12
C ILE A 81 -9.15 -6.77 12.22
N HIS A 82 -8.06 -7.47 12.50
CA HIS A 82 -6.71 -6.94 12.69
C HIS A 82 -5.86 -6.99 11.41
N HIS A 83 -6.40 -7.50 10.30
CA HIS A 83 -5.68 -7.54 9.04
C HIS A 83 -5.38 -6.11 8.58
N GLY A 84 -4.10 -5.83 8.27
CA GLY A 84 -3.69 -4.51 7.81
C GLY A 84 -3.89 -4.38 6.31
N LEU A 85 -4.66 -3.39 5.91
CA LEU A 85 -4.82 -2.96 4.52
C LEU A 85 -3.80 -1.87 4.23
N GLY A 86 -3.07 -2.00 3.13
CA GLY A 86 -1.98 -1.09 2.79
C GLY A 86 -2.07 -0.53 1.38
N LEU A 87 -0.95 0.00 0.92
CA LEU A 87 -0.80 0.64 -0.39
C LEU A 87 -1.15 -0.34 -1.53
N MET A 88 -1.97 0.12 -2.46
CA MET A 88 -2.44 -0.60 -3.65
C MET A 88 -3.30 -1.85 -3.35
N ASP A 89 -3.68 -2.13 -2.10
CA ASP A 89 -4.60 -3.24 -1.81
C ASP A 89 -5.96 -3.00 -2.45
N VAL A 90 -6.51 -4.06 -3.03
CA VAL A 90 -7.85 -4.08 -3.60
C VAL A 90 -8.80 -4.75 -2.61
N VAL A 91 -9.86 -4.05 -2.24
CA VAL A 91 -10.85 -4.51 -1.26
C VAL A 91 -12.22 -4.64 -1.92
N GLU A 92 -12.76 -5.84 -1.88
CA GLU A 92 -14.09 -6.20 -2.33
C GLU A 92 -14.96 -6.60 -1.13
N MET A 93 -16.24 -6.26 -1.17
CA MET A 93 -17.19 -6.62 -0.12
C MET A 93 -18.44 -7.23 -0.74
N GLU A 94 -18.84 -8.37 -0.20
CA GLU A 94 -20.09 -9.02 -0.61
C GLU A 94 -21.29 -8.14 -0.28
N GLY A 95 -22.18 -7.95 -1.26
CA GLY A 95 -23.35 -7.07 -1.12
C GLY A 95 -23.10 -5.59 -1.44
N VAL A 96 -21.86 -5.22 -1.79
CA VAL A 96 -21.51 -3.88 -2.29
C VAL A 96 -20.92 -4.04 -3.68
N SER A 97 -21.51 -3.34 -4.65
CA SER A 97 -21.04 -3.38 -6.05
C SER A 97 -19.69 -2.71 -6.27
N ASP A 98 -19.32 -1.81 -5.34
CA ASP A 98 -18.09 -1.03 -5.46
C ASP A 98 -16.86 -1.82 -5.05
N VAL A 99 -15.83 -1.80 -5.87
CA VAL A 99 -14.49 -2.30 -5.56
C VAL A 99 -13.61 -1.11 -5.21
N TYR A 100 -12.85 -1.22 -4.12
CA TYR A 100 -12.01 -0.14 -3.62
C TYR A 100 -10.53 -0.49 -3.74
N ARG A 101 -9.72 0.49 -4.19
CA ARG A 101 -8.27 0.42 -4.13
C ARG A 101 -7.75 1.47 -3.15
N LEU A 102 -6.78 1.10 -2.32
CA LEU A 102 -6.15 2.02 -1.38
C LEU A 102 -4.95 2.70 -2.04
N VAL A 103 -5.05 4.01 -2.21
CA VAL A 103 -4.00 4.82 -2.82
C VAL A 103 -3.66 6.02 -1.94
N PRO A 104 -2.43 6.55 -2.02
CA PRO A 104 -2.12 7.83 -1.41
C PRO A 104 -2.82 8.94 -2.19
N LYS A 105 -3.61 9.76 -1.51
CA LYS A 105 -4.36 10.86 -2.11
C LYS A 105 -4.63 11.97 -1.08
N ASP A 106 -4.67 13.24 -1.54
CA ASP A 106 -5.02 14.41 -0.73
C ASP A 106 -4.20 14.49 0.57
N LEU A 107 -2.88 14.34 0.47
CA LEU A 107 -1.93 14.33 1.60
C LEU A 107 -2.22 13.24 2.64
N THR A 108 -3.00 12.24 2.28
CA THR A 108 -3.31 11.07 3.11
C THR A 108 -2.59 9.84 2.55
N VAL A 109 -1.94 9.08 3.42
CA VAL A 109 -1.16 7.88 3.03
C VAL A 109 -2.02 6.82 2.37
N LEU A 110 -3.26 6.64 2.85
CA LEU A 110 -4.20 5.66 2.31
C LEU A 110 -5.60 6.26 2.24
N LYS A 111 -6.15 6.35 1.03
CA LYS A 111 -7.53 6.75 0.76
C LYS A 111 -8.16 5.73 -0.19
N PRO A 112 -9.39 5.25 0.08
CA PRO A 112 -10.07 4.36 -0.86
C PRO A 112 -10.52 5.14 -2.10
N ILE A 113 -10.25 4.62 -3.26
CA ILE A 113 -10.84 5.04 -4.53
C ILE A 113 -11.67 3.90 -5.09
N LYS A 114 -12.78 4.21 -5.74
CA LYS A 114 -13.55 3.24 -6.49
C LYS A 114 -12.84 2.92 -7.79
N ILE A 115 -12.76 1.64 -8.13
CA ILE A 115 -12.14 1.16 -9.37
C ILE A 115 -13.14 0.30 -10.16
N ASN A 116 -12.88 0.19 -11.47
CA ASN A 116 -13.65 -0.67 -12.34
C ASN A 116 -13.37 -2.16 -12.05
N GLU A 117 -14.35 -3.01 -12.27
CA GLU A 117 -14.18 -4.46 -12.08
C GLU A 117 -13.06 -5.07 -12.94
N SER A 118 -12.81 -4.50 -14.12
CA SER A 118 -11.72 -4.94 -15.00
C SER A 118 -10.33 -4.75 -14.42
N GLU A 119 -10.17 -3.80 -13.48
CA GLU A 119 -8.89 -3.51 -12.84
C GLU A 119 -8.69 -4.24 -11.51
N LYS A 120 -9.71 -4.91 -10.98
CA LYS A 120 -9.63 -5.57 -9.67
C LYS A 120 -8.56 -6.65 -9.57
N THR A 121 -8.21 -7.25 -10.70
CA THR A 121 -7.18 -8.30 -10.78
C THR A 121 -5.76 -7.77 -10.98
N LYS A 122 -5.58 -6.46 -11.16
CA LYS A 122 -4.28 -5.84 -11.39
C LYS A 122 -3.84 -5.04 -10.18
N LYS A 123 -2.60 -5.23 -9.74
CA LYS A 123 -2.00 -4.52 -8.62
C LYS A 123 -0.58 -4.09 -8.97
N LEU A 124 -0.22 -2.86 -8.61
CA LEU A 124 1.17 -2.39 -8.71
C LEU A 124 1.92 -2.73 -7.44
N LEU A 125 3.06 -3.40 -7.58
CA LEU A 125 3.92 -3.83 -6.49
C LEU A 125 5.34 -3.27 -6.69
N LYS A 126 5.77 -2.41 -5.76
CA LYS A 126 7.14 -1.90 -5.76
C LYS A 126 8.11 -2.95 -5.25
N VAL A 127 9.19 -3.17 -5.97
CA VAL A 127 10.27 -4.09 -5.56
C VAL A 127 11.10 -3.41 -4.48
N THR A 128 11.13 -4.02 -3.30
CA THR A 128 11.90 -3.53 -2.15
C THR A 128 13.15 -4.34 -1.89
N ARG A 129 13.17 -5.60 -2.33
CA ARG A 129 14.29 -6.51 -2.10
C ARG A 129 14.47 -7.48 -3.26
N LYS A 130 15.71 -7.76 -3.59
CA LYS A 130 16.13 -8.75 -4.59
C LYS A 130 17.17 -9.67 -3.95
N VAL A 131 16.92 -10.98 -3.96
CA VAL A 131 17.80 -11.98 -3.35
C VAL A 131 18.00 -13.13 -4.32
N THR A 132 19.23 -13.55 -4.50
CA THR A 132 19.56 -14.77 -5.23
C THR A 132 19.38 -15.97 -4.30
N ILE A 133 18.59 -16.95 -4.71
CA ILE A 133 18.35 -18.19 -4.01
C ILE A 133 19.13 -19.34 -4.67
N LYS A 134 18.96 -20.57 -4.14
CA LYS A 134 19.55 -21.78 -4.75
C LYS A 134 19.22 -21.86 -6.25
N ASP A 135 20.06 -22.50 -7.03
CA ASP A 135 19.94 -22.63 -8.50
C ASP A 135 20.01 -21.31 -9.28
N LYS A 136 20.69 -20.29 -8.72
CA LYS A 136 20.84 -18.95 -9.33
C LYS A 136 19.52 -18.23 -9.67
N LYS A 137 18.37 -18.71 -9.16
CA LYS A 137 17.08 -18.06 -9.33
C LYS A 137 17.00 -16.77 -8.51
N THR A 138 16.30 -15.78 -9.02
CA THR A 138 16.10 -14.50 -8.33
C THR A 138 14.74 -14.46 -7.64
N GLN A 139 14.74 -14.17 -6.35
CA GLN A 139 13.54 -13.89 -5.58
C GLN A 139 13.38 -12.37 -5.42
N LEU A 140 12.25 -11.87 -5.87
CA LEU A 140 11.83 -10.47 -5.71
C LEU A 140 10.92 -10.34 -4.49
N GLY A 141 11.23 -9.41 -3.59
CA GLY A 141 10.39 -9.07 -2.44
C GLY A 141 9.71 -7.72 -2.67
N PHE A 142 8.41 -7.65 -2.41
CA PHE A 142 7.60 -6.47 -2.66
C PHE A 142 7.22 -5.73 -1.38
N HIS A 143 6.69 -4.51 -1.53
CA HIS A 143 6.30 -3.64 -0.42
C HIS A 143 5.11 -4.18 0.40
N ASP A 144 4.30 -5.07 -0.17
CA ASP A 144 3.17 -5.74 0.48
C ASP A 144 3.55 -7.06 1.17
N GLY A 145 4.86 -7.37 1.23
CA GLY A 145 5.38 -8.57 1.87
C GLY A 145 5.31 -9.84 1.00
N ARG A 146 4.76 -9.77 -0.21
CA ARG A 146 4.77 -10.89 -1.15
C ARG A 146 6.15 -11.09 -1.71
N THR A 147 6.44 -12.33 -2.12
CA THR A 147 7.68 -12.69 -2.81
C THR A 147 7.35 -13.51 -4.05
N ILE A 148 8.07 -13.23 -5.14
CA ILE A 148 7.92 -13.96 -6.41
C ILE A 148 9.31 -14.40 -6.84
N ILE A 149 9.44 -15.64 -7.28
CA ILE A 149 10.65 -16.15 -7.93
C ILE A 149 10.48 -15.91 -9.43
N SER A 150 11.36 -15.12 -10.02
CA SER A 150 11.28 -14.78 -11.44
C SER A 150 12.66 -14.46 -11.99
N ASP A 151 12.86 -14.82 -13.26
CA ASP A 151 14.11 -14.52 -14.01
C ASP A 151 14.05 -13.15 -14.71
N VAL A 152 12.97 -12.37 -14.49
CA VAL A 152 12.80 -11.03 -15.05
C VAL A 152 13.87 -10.09 -14.49
N LYS A 153 14.51 -9.32 -15.37
CA LYS A 153 15.52 -8.33 -14.99
C LYS A 153 14.83 -7.09 -14.42
N VAL A 154 14.75 -7.02 -13.10
CA VAL A 154 14.13 -5.93 -12.32
C VAL A 154 15.13 -5.42 -11.29
N ASN A 155 15.16 -4.13 -11.05
CA ASN A 155 15.97 -3.50 -10.01
C ASN A 155 15.13 -3.15 -8.79
N VAL A 156 15.79 -2.99 -7.65
CA VAL A 156 15.13 -2.46 -6.43
C VAL A 156 14.72 -1.02 -6.70
N GLY A 157 13.45 -0.71 -6.40
CA GLY A 157 12.82 0.58 -6.71
C GLY A 157 11.88 0.54 -7.90
N ASP A 158 12.04 -0.41 -8.83
CA ASP A 158 11.11 -0.62 -9.93
C ASP A 158 9.74 -1.10 -9.42
N THR A 159 8.71 -0.95 -10.24
CA THR A 159 7.35 -1.39 -9.93
C THR A 159 6.91 -2.46 -10.93
N CYS A 160 6.34 -3.54 -10.42
CA CYS A 160 5.77 -4.59 -11.25
C CYS A 160 4.23 -4.48 -11.24
N ALA A 161 3.61 -4.56 -12.40
CA ALA A 161 2.19 -4.83 -12.53
C ALA A 161 1.98 -6.33 -12.35
N VAL A 162 1.24 -6.72 -11.33
CA VAL A 162 1.05 -8.13 -10.95
C VAL A 162 -0.43 -8.47 -10.99
N GLN A 163 -0.74 -9.66 -11.51
CA GLN A 163 -2.09 -10.22 -11.48
C GLN A 163 -2.35 -10.84 -10.11
N ILE A 164 -3.44 -10.46 -9.49
CA ILE A 164 -3.91 -11.03 -8.22
C ILE A 164 -5.16 -11.90 -8.48
N PRO A 165 -5.38 -12.98 -7.73
CA PRO A 165 -4.58 -13.50 -6.61
C PRO A 165 -3.35 -14.33 -6.99
N GLU A 166 -3.16 -14.69 -8.25
CA GLU A 166 -2.15 -15.64 -8.73
C GLU A 166 -0.70 -15.16 -8.59
N THR A 167 -0.49 -13.86 -8.37
CA THR A 167 0.84 -13.23 -8.23
C THR A 167 1.76 -13.41 -9.45
N LYS A 168 1.20 -13.36 -10.66
CA LYS A 168 1.97 -13.37 -11.91
C LYS A 168 2.38 -11.96 -12.31
N ILE A 169 3.63 -11.74 -12.68
CA ILE A 169 4.13 -10.47 -13.22
C ILE A 169 3.58 -10.32 -14.64
N LEU A 170 2.83 -9.25 -14.89
CA LEU A 170 2.30 -8.90 -16.21
C LEU A 170 3.24 -7.96 -16.94
N ASP A 171 3.75 -6.94 -16.24
CA ASP A 171 4.59 -5.89 -16.81
C ASP A 171 5.54 -5.32 -15.75
N VAL A 172 6.61 -4.65 -16.19
CA VAL A 172 7.61 -4.03 -15.33
C VAL A 172 7.79 -2.58 -15.71
N ILE A 173 7.51 -1.69 -14.78
CA ILE A 173 7.70 -0.26 -14.90
C ILE A 173 9.02 0.09 -14.22
N LYS A 174 10.04 0.40 -15.01
CA LYS A 174 11.33 0.81 -14.49
C LYS A 174 11.28 2.23 -13.94
N LEU A 175 12.03 2.48 -12.89
CA LEU A 175 12.21 3.83 -12.35
C LEU A 175 13.34 4.53 -13.10
N GLU A 176 13.00 5.22 -14.20
CA GLU A 176 13.93 5.94 -15.07
C GLU A 176 13.48 7.40 -15.27
N LYS A 177 14.30 8.21 -15.97
CA LYS A 177 13.90 9.58 -16.37
C LYS A 177 12.65 9.54 -17.23
N GLY A 178 11.72 10.45 -16.99
CA GLY A 178 10.42 10.53 -17.68
C GLY A 178 9.32 9.65 -17.10
N THR A 179 9.63 8.69 -16.23
CA THR A 179 8.63 7.80 -15.62
C THR A 179 7.69 8.61 -14.72
N GLN A 180 6.40 8.34 -14.85
CA GLN A 180 5.40 8.91 -13.95
C GLN A 180 5.41 8.19 -12.61
N VAL A 181 5.47 8.95 -11.53
CA VAL A 181 5.56 8.43 -10.17
C VAL A 181 4.50 9.05 -9.26
N ILE A 182 4.13 8.28 -8.23
CA ILE A 182 3.30 8.76 -7.13
C ILE A 182 4.13 8.78 -5.84
N VAL A 183 3.96 9.83 -5.04
CA VAL A 183 4.60 9.92 -3.72
C VAL A 183 3.76 9.14 -2.71
N THR A 184 4.37 8.12 -2.11
CA THR A 184 3.67 7.19 -1.20
C THR A 184 3.70 7.62 0.26
N SER A 185 4.65 8.49 0.64
CA SER A 185 4.81 8.93 2.03
C SER A 185 5.51 10.29 2.11
N GLY A 186 5.42 10.96 3.24
CA GLY A 186 6.02 12.28 3.50
C GLY A 186 5.07 13.45 3.27
N VAL A 187 5.61 14.67 3.23
CA VAL A 187 4.83 15.93 3.12
C VAL A 187 4.07 16.04 1.79
N ASN A 188 4.60 15.44 0.72
CA ASN A 188 4.03 15.49 -0.62
C ASN A 188 3.24 14.21 -0.98
N VAL A 189 2.81 13.43 0.00
CA VAL A 189 2.09 12.17 -0.21
C VAL A 189 0.85 12.36 -1.10
N GLY A 190 0.64 11.44 -2.04
CA GLY A 190 -0.50 11.46 -2.96
C GLY A 190 -0.31 12.38 -4.18
N ARG A 191 0.78 13.12 -4.27
CA ARG A 191 1.09 13.91 -5.47
C ARG A 191 1.70 13.01 -6.54
N MET A 192 1.32 13.25 -7.78
CA MET A 192 1.88 12.60 -8.95
C MET A 192 2.83 13.57 -9.67
N GLY A 193 3.87 13.02 -10.28
CA GLY A 193 4.83 13.82 -11.05
C GLY A 193 5.66 12.95 -11.98
N LYS A 194 6.47 13.59 -12.82
CA LYS A 194 7.42 12.91 -13.70
C LYS A 194 8.84 13.00 -13.12
N VAL A 195 9.61 11.95 -13.23
CA VAL A 195 11.01 11.91 -12.83
C VAL A 195 11.84 12.69 -13.83
N VAL A 196 12.51 13.74 -13.39
CA VAL A 196 13.42 14.55 -14.20
C VAL A 196 14.82 13.95 -14.18
N GLU A 197 15.30 13.61 -12.99
CA GLU A 197 16.64 13.09 -12.77
C GLU A 197 16.66 12.15 -11.55
N ILE A 198 17.55 11.17 -11.60
CA ILE A 198 17.81 10.27 -10.47
C ILE A 198 19.25 10.51 -10.01
N LYS A 199 19.40 10.93 -8.75
CA LYS A 199 20.70 11.14 -8.11
C LYS A 199 21.07 9.90 -7.32
N GLU A 200 22.23 9.35 -7.59
CA GLU A 200 22.74 8.19 -6.85
C GLU A 200 22.97 8.55 -5.39
N GLY A 201 22.81 7.55 -4.52
CA GLY A 201 23.04 7.71 -3.10
C GLY A 201 24.53 7.86 -2.78
N THR A 202 24.82 8.63 -1.74
CA THR A 202 26.14 8.74 -1.11
C THR A 202 26.11 8.03 0.24
N PHE A 203 27.26 7.95 0.93
CA PHE A 203 27.32 7.35 2.25
C PHE A 203 26.34 7.98 3.26
N VAL A 204 26.10 9.29 3.16
CA VAL A 204 25.23 10.04 4.09
C VAL A 204 23.78 10.14 3.58
N LEU A 205 23.59 10.23 2.27
CA LEU A 205 22.29 10.52 1.67
C LEU A 205 21.81 9.33 0.81
N PRO A 206 20.57 8.86 1.00
CA PRO A 206 20.01 7.79 0.19
C PRO A 206 19.84 8.24 -1.27
N LYS A 207 19.65 7.29 -2.18
CA LYS A 207 19.29 7.54 -3.57
C LYS A 207 18.01 8.38 -3.65
N ARG A 208 18.01 9.44 -4.47
CA ARG A 208 16.92 10.40 -4.58
C ARG A 208 16.54 10.64 -6.04
N ALA A 209 15.28 10.98 -6.25
CA ALA A 209 14.78 11.41 -7.55
C ALA A 209 14.31 12.86 -7.48
N LEU A 210 14.65 13.64 -8.47
CA LEU A 210 14.08 14.95 -8.73
C LEU A 210 12.78 14.72 -9.49
N VAL A 211 11.65 15.07 -8.87
CA VAL A 211 10.31 14.85 -9.42
C VAL A 211 9.67 16.21 -9.71
N ASP A 212 9.19 16.38 -10.92
CA ASP A 212 8.39 17.53 -11.33
C ASP A 212 6.91 17.25 -11.04
N ILE A 213 6.32 18.05 -10.16
CA ILE A 213 4.91 17.94 -9.73
C ILE A 213 4.05 19.04 -10.42
N GLY A 214 4.50 19.57 -11.55
CA GLY A 214 3.78 20.54 -12.36
C GLY A 214 3.94 22.01 -11.90
N GLN A 215 4.09 22.28 -10.59
CA GLN A 215 4.31 23.63 -10.05
C GLN A 215 5.75 23.86 -9.58
N ARG A 216 6.41 22.80 -9.19
CA ARG A 216 7.77 22.84 -8.65
C ARG A 216 8.47 21.48 -8.77
N GLN A 217 9.77 21.52 -8.88
CA GLN A 217 10.62 20.35 -8.79
C GLN A 217 10.97 20.08 -7.32
N ILE A 218 10.82 18.82 -6.91
CA ILE A 218 11.06 18.41 -5.53
C ILE A 218 11.99 17.20 -5.55
N GLU A 219 12.99 17.24 -4.68
CA GLU A 219 13.91 16.12 -4.46
C GLU A 219 13.33 15.18 -3.40
N ILE A 220 13.06 13.93 -3.77
CA ILE A 220 12.41 12.93 -2.91
C ILE A 220 13.24 11.64 -2.89
N PRO A 221 13.46 11.03 -1.73
CA PRO A 221 14.09 9.70 -1.66
C PRO A 221 13.32 8.68 -2.50
N THR A 222 14.04 7.83 -3.24
CA THR A 222 13.41 6.81 -4.10
C THR A 222 12.55 5.83 -3.33
N ASP A 223 12.79 5.63 -2.04
CA ASP A 223 11.98 4.76 -1.19
C ASP A 223 10.55 5.28 -1.00
N LEU A 224 10.36 6.60 -1.07
CA LEU A 224 9.07 7.26 -0.86
C LEU A 224 8.26 7.48 -2.14
N ILE A 225 8.76 7.04 -3.29
CA ILE A 225 8.07 7.14 -4.57
C ILE A 225 7.80 5.75 -5.14
N MET A 226 6.79 5.66 -5.99
CA MET A 226 6.42 4.44 -6.70
C MET A 226 6.12 4.76 -8.16
N ALA A 227 6.74 4.06 -9.09
CA ALA A 227 6.48 4.21 -10.51
C ALA A 227 5.08 3.68 -10.85
N VAL A 228 4.32 4.42 -11.64
CA VAL A 228 2.92 4.11 -11.98
C VAL A 228 2.68 3.95 -13.47
N GLY A 229 3.61 4.42 -14.30
CA GLY A 229 3.54 4.32 -15.74
C GLY A 229 4.62 5.18 -16.40
N MET A 230 4.70 5.15 -17.72
CA MET A 230 5.56 6.05 -18.47
C MET A 230 4.86 7.39 -18.68
N ASP A 231 3.95 7.48 -19.64
CA ASP A 231 3.21 8.71 -19.95
C ASP A 231 1.84 8.77 -19.28
N LYS A 232 1.20 7.62 -19.10
CA LYS A 232 -0.09 7.48 -18.40
C LYS A 232 0.02 6.42 -17.32
N PRO A 233 -0.72 6.55 -16.21
CA PRO A 233 -0.76 5.51 -15.19
C PRO A 233 -1.37 4.22 -15.76
N VAL A 234 -0.75 3.07 -15.46
CA VAL A 234 -1.20 1.74 -15.92
C VAL A 234 -2.51 1.32 -15.26
N ILE A 235 -2.82 1.90 -14.10
CA ILE A 235 -4.04 1.64 -13.34
C ILE A 235 -4.68 2.96 -12.89
N GLN A 236 -5.97 2.91 -12.59
CA GLN A 236 -6.70 4.06 -12.05
C GLN A 236 -6.19 4.41 -10.65
N ILE A 237 -5.72 5.66 -10.47
CA ILE A 237 -5.15 6.19 -9.22
C ILE A 237 -5.88 7.46 -8.77
N GLN A 238 -6.57 8.12 -9.67
CA GLN A 238 -7.31 9.36 -9.40
C GLN A 238 -8.80 9.16 -9.58
#